data_c618b6f3d5ddd6b4894114722fd34f6b
#
_entry.id   c618b6f3d5ddd6b4894114722fd34f6b
#
_cell.length_a   1.000
_cell.length_b   1.000
_cell.length_c   1.000
_cell.angle_alpha   90.00
_cell.angle_beta   90.00
_cell.angle_gamma   90.00
#
_symmetry.space_group_name_H-M   'P 1'
#
loop_
_entity.id
_entity.type
_entity.pdbx_description
1 polymer ?
#
loop_
_entity_poly.entity_id
_entity_poly.type
_entity_poly.pdbx_seq_one_letter_code
_entity_poly.pdbx_strand_id
1 'polypeptide(L)'
;GKIMELIIGLAMKFWQWTVLIAVVIIAAIINFTDKRAKTKTKFYYKGMPKLQPVPIPTKGKGFWKGIVMWLLATRNWVLTDDWKYNIDGEEYVIPAGFQFDGASIPKFLRTFFSPVGVLLIGGLVHDYAYKYKTLLKKNKKDTMGELTQKRADEIFRDINIIVNGFYTMNRLAYWSLRIGGFVAWNG
;
A
#
# COMPACT_ATOMS: atom_id res chain seq x y z
N GLY A 1 -19.60 12.50 -36.14
CA GLY A 1 -18.76 12.51 -37.31
C GLY A 1 -17.54 11.60 -37.19
N LYS A 2 -16.84 11.33 -38.28
CA LYS A 2 -15.70 10.38 -38.37
C LYS A 2 -14.59 10.55 -37.33
N ILE A 3 -14.33 11.78 -36.86
CA ILE A 3 -13.32 12.07 -35.82
C ILE A 3 -13.77 11.49 -34.48
N MET A 4 -15.04 11.63 -34.13
CA MET A 4 -15.59 11.09 -32.87
C MET A 4 -15.54 9.55 -32.85
N GLU A 5 -15.90 8.92 -33.97
CA GLU A 5 -15.83 7.46 -34.14
C GLU A 5 -14.39 6.96 -34.02
N LEU A 6 -13.41 7.68 -34.60
CA LEU A 6 -12.00 7.37 -34.47
C LEU A 6 -11.53 7.46 -33.03
N ILE A 7 -11.89 8.51 -32.31
CA ILE A 7 -11.53 8.71 -30.89
C ILE A 7 -12.11 7.57 -30.03
N ILE A 8 -13.39 7.26 -30.23
CA ILE A 8 -14.06 6.17 -29.50
C ILE A 8 -13.38 4.82 -29.81
N GLY A 9 -13.07 4.56 -31.08
CA GLY A 9 -12.39 3.34 -31.48
C GLY A 9 -11.00 3.18 -30.87
N LEU A 10 -10.22 4.25 -30.81
CA LEU A 10 -8.91 4.28 -30.13
C LEU A 10 -9.05 4.09 -28.61
N ALA A 11 -10.02 4.76 -28.00
CA ALA A 11 -10.27 4.62 -26.55
C ALA A 11 -10.67 3.19 -26.19
N MET A 12 -11.48 2.53 -27.01
CA MET A 12 -11.86 1.12 -26.81
C MET A 12 -10.71 0.16 -27.06
N LYS A 13 -9.87 0.42 -28.07
CA LYS A 13 -8.70 -0.43 -28.36
C LYS A 13 -7.65 -0.37 -27.26
N PHE A 14 -7.48 0.80 -26.63
CA PHE A 14 -6.51 1.04 -25.56
C PHE A 14 -7.21 1.38 -24.25
N TRP A 15 -8.30 0.69 -23.91
CA TRP A 15 -9.16 1.00 -22.77
C TRP A 15 -8.40 1.11 -21.43
N GLN A 16 -7.35 0.30 -21.23
CA GLN A 16 -6.53 0.34 -20.03
C GLN A 16 -5.83 1.69 -19.87
N TRP A 17 -5.27 2.22 -20.96
CA TRP A 17 -4.63 3.55 -20.98
C TRP A 17 -5.65 4.66 -20.86
N THR A 18 -6.82 4.50 -21.46
CA THR A 18 -7.93 5.46 -21.35
C THR A 18 -8.41 5.57 -19.92
N VAL A 19 -8.58 4.44 -19.22
CA VAL A 19 -8.94 4.42 -17.79
C VAL A 19 -7.84 5.06 -16.94
N LEU A 20 -6.58 4.75 -17.20
CA LEU A 20 -5.46 5.34 -16.46
C LEU A 20 -5.42 6.87 -16.63
N ILE A 21 -5.54 7.36 -17.87
CA ILE A 21 -5.56 8.79 -18.17
C ILE A 21 -6.75 9.47 -17.49
N ALA A 22 -7.94 8.87 -17.54
CA ALA A 22 -9.13 9.40 -16.88
C ALA A 22 -8.94 9.50 -15.36
N VAL A 23 -8.38 8.46 -14.74
CA VAL A 23 -8.07 8.46 -13.30
C VAL A 23 -7.07 9.56 -12.95
N VAL A 24 -6.01 9.74 -13.74
CA VAL A 24 -5.01 10.80 -13.52
C VAL A 24 -5.62 12.20 -13.67
N ILE A 25 -6.47 12.42 -14.67
CA ILE A 25 -7.15 13.70 -14.88
C ILE A 25 -8.10 14.00 -13.71
N ILE A 26 -8.94 13.05 -13.31
CA ILE A 26 -9.84 13.18 -12.16
C ILE A 26 -9.04 13.46 -10.89
N ALA A 27 -7.95 12.71 -10.67
CA ALA A 27 -7.05 12.91 -9.56
C ALA A 27 -6.44 14.32 -9.55
N ALA A 28 -6.00 14.82 -10.69
CA ALA A 28 -5.49 16.18 -10.83
C ALA A 28 -6.55 17.23 -10.51
N ILE A 29 -7.76 17.10 -11.07
CA ILE A 29 -8.88 18.02 -10.81
C ILE A 29 -9.20 18.08 -9.30
N ILE A 30 -9.34 16.92 -8.64
CA ILE A 30 -9.60 16.85 -7.21
C ILE A 30 -8.45 17.47 -6.41
N ASN A 31 -7.21 17.22 -6.80
CA ASN A 31 -6.03 17.76 -6.10
C ASN A 31 -5.96 19.30 -6.21
N PHE A 32 -6.36 19.87 -7.35
CA PHE A 32 -6.41 21.33 -7.53
C PHE A 32 -7.60 21.98 -6.80
N THR A 33 -8.71 21.27 -6.66
CA THR A 33 -9.93 21.80 -6.01
C THR A 33 -9.92 21.62 -4.49
N ASP A 34 -9.25 20.56 -3.98
CA ASP A 34 -9.24 20.25 -2.55
C ASP A 34 -8.03 20.86 -1.83
N LYS A 35 -8.15 22.10 -1.44
CA LYS A 35 -7.13 22.84 -0.67
C LYS A 35 -7.04 22.46 0.82
N ARG A 36 -7.83 21.48 1.30
CA ARG A 36 -7.98 21.16 2.73
C ARG A 36 -7.57 19.75 3.11
N ALA A 37 -6.48 19.24 2.57
CA ALA A 37 -5.93 17.95 2.93
C ALA A 37 -5.36 17.93 4.36
N LYS A 38 -6.24 17.92 5.36
CA LYS A 38 -5.83 17.68 6.75
C LYS A 38 -5.85 16.18 7.05
N THR A 39 -4.70 15.64 7.39
CA THR A 39 -4.60 14.29 7.95
C THR A 39 -5.14 14.31 9.39
N LYS A 40 -5.86 13.26 9.77
CA LYS A 40 -6.33 13.09 11.16
C LYS A 40 -5.22 12.56 12.06
N THR A 41 -4.26 11.84 11.49
CA THR A 41 -3.15 11.19 12.18
C THR A 41 -1.89 12.04 12.03
N LYS A 42 -1.19 12.28 13.13
CA LYS A 42 0.16 12.86 13.12
C LYS A 42 1.15 11.73 13.04
N PHE A 43 2.09 11.80 12.10
CA PHE A 43 3.07 10.74 11.88
C PHE A 43 4.49 11.28 11.75
N TYR A 44 5.44 10.57 12.37
CA TYR A 44 6.85 10.90 12.31
C TYR A 44 7.72 9.65 12.42
N TYR A 45 8.85 9.62 11.72
CA TYR A 45 9.86 8.55 11.82
C TYR A 45 11.27 9.15 11.62
N LYS A 46 12.29 8.55 12.26
CA LYS A 46 13.66 9.08 12.23
C LYS A 46 14.51 8.55 11.07
N GLY A 47 14.23 7.36 10.56
CA GLY A 47 15.02 6.73 9.52
C GLY A 47 14.20 5.75 8.70
N MET A 48 14.66 5.47 7.49
CA MET A 48 14.00 4.52 6.60
C MET A 48 14.09 3.09 7.16
N PRO A 49 13.04 2.28 6.99
CA PRO A 49 13.09 0.86 7.34
C PRO A 49 14.13 0.15 6.46
N LYS A 50 14.94 -0.71 7.09
CA LYS A 50 15.91 -1.54 6.36
C LYS A 50 15.24 -2.84 5.96
N LEU A 51 15.07 -3.03 4.66
CA LEU A 51 14.40 -4.19 4.09
C LEU A 51 15.38 -5.01 3.26
N GLN A 52 15.34 -6.32 3.44
CA GLN A 52 16.08 -7.28 2.63
C GLN A 52 15.10 -8.12 1.80
N PRO A 53 15.33 -8.29 0.49
CA PRO A 53 14.49 -9.15 -0.32
C PRO A 53 14.63 -10.61 0.11
N VAL A 54 13.52 -11.33 0.17
CA VAL A 54 13.51 -12.76 0.45
C VAL A 54 13.55 -13.52 -0.88
N PRO A 55 14.54 -14.38 -1.13
CA PRO A 55 14.59 -15.16 -2.35
C PRO A 55 13.40 -16.09 -2.49
N ILE A 56 12.89 -16.24 -3.71
CA ILE A 56 11.84 -17.20 -4.03
C ILE A 56 12.53 -18.52 -4.41
N PRO A 57 12.46 -19.58 -3.56
CA PRO A 57 13.18 -20.83 -3.81
C PRO A 57 12.46 -21.68 -4.86
N THR A 58 12.83 -21.54 -6.13
CA THR A 58 12.28 -22.33 -7.23
C THR A 58 13.08 -23.60 -7.52
N LYS A 59 14.32 -23.70 -7.04
CA LYS A 59 15.19 -24.87 -7.23
C LYS A 59 14.56 -26.13 -6.61
N GLY A 60 14.50 -27.20 -7.38
CA GLY A 60 13.96 -28.50 -6.93
C GLY A 60 12.44 -28.60 -6.86
N LYS A 61 11.70 -27.60 -7.33
CA LYS A 61 10.22 -27.60 -7.28
C LYS A 61 9.54 -28.26 -8.50
N GLY A 62 10.32 -28.75 -9.49
CA GLY A 62 9.80 -29.26 -10.75
C GLY A 62 9.42 -28.15 -11.74
N PHE A 63 9.32 -28.52 -13.02
CA PHE A 63 9.16 -27.56 -14.10
C PHE A 63 7.87 -26.72 -13.98
N TRP A 64 6.71 -27.35 -13.89
CA TRP A 64 5.43 -26.66 -13.84
C TRP A 64 5.25 -25.80 -12.59
N LYS A 65 5.61 -26.34 -11.43
CA LYS A 65 5.55 -25.58 -10.18
C LYS A 65 6.55 -24.41 -10.17
N GLY A 66 7.72 -24.63 -10.76
CA GLY A 66 8.72 -23.58 -10.96
C GLY A 66 8.19 -22.43 -11.81
N ILE A 67 7.53 -22.70 -12.94
CA ILE A 67 6.90 -21.68 -13.80
C ILE A 67 5.82 -20.91 -13.04
N VAL A 68 4.91 -21.61 -12.35
CA VAL A 68 3.84 -20.97 -11.57
C VAL A 68 4.42 -20.06 -10.49
N MET A 69 5.45 -20.51 -9.77
CA MET A 69 6.13 -19.69 -8.77
C MET A 69 6.83 -18.49 -9.39
N TRP A 70 7.43 -18.66 -10.55
CA TRP A 70 8.11 -17.56 -11.27
C TRP A 70 7.15 -16.44 -11.69
N LEU A 71 5.95 -16.82 -12.14
CA LEU A 71 4.95 -15.88 -12.65
C LEU A 71 4.06 -15.29 -11.55
N LEU A 72 3.72 -16.07 -10.53
CA LEU A 72 2.69 -15.72 -9.55
C LEU A 72 3.19 -15.52 -8.12
N ALA A 73 4.44 -15.94 -7.80
CA ALA A 73 4.95 -15.79 -6.45
C ALA A 73 5.10 -14.33 -6.06
N THR A 74 4.60 -14.00 -4.89
CA THR A 74 4.71 -12.66 -4.33
C THR A 74 6.14 -12.42 -3.85
N ARG A 75 6.70 -11.26 -4.18
CA ARG A 75 8.00 -10.84 -3.68
C ARG A 75 7.84 -10.38 -2.23
N ASN A 76 8.54 -11.05 -1.33
CA ASN A 76 8.55 -10.73 0.08
C ASN A 76 9.83 -9.98 0.45
N TRP A 77 9.69 -9.10 1.42
CA TRP A 77 10.77 -8.35 2.04
C TRP A 77 10.77 -8.65 3.53
N VAL A 78 11.92 -8.72 4.15
CA VAL A 78 12.05 -8.89 5.59
C VAL A 78 12.70 -7.65 6.18
N LEU A 79 12.16 -7.16 7.29
CA LEU A 79 12.75 -6.08 8.06
C LEU A 79 13.98 -6.60 8.81
N THR A 80 15.16 -6.02 8.57
CA THR A 80 16.40 -6.49 9.19
C THR A 80 16.62 -5.98 10.59
N ASP A 81 16.13 -4.79 10.88
CA ASP A 81 16.25 -4.13 12.18
C ASP A 81 14.88 -3.65 12.67
N ASP A 82 14.73 -3.47 13.97
CA ASP A 82 13.57 -2.83 14.54
C ASP A 82 13.38 -1.44 13.95
N TRP A 83 12.22 -1.18 13.37
CA TRP A 83 11.89 0.13 12.83
C TRP A 83 10.90 0.87 13.73
N LYS A 84 11.31 2.05 14.20
CA LYS A 84 10.55 2.87 15.14
C LYS A 84 9.91 4.07 14.44
N TYR A 85 8.68 4.33 14.82
CA TYR A 85 7.89 5.45 14.31
C TYR A 85 6.94 5.99 15.37
N ASN A 86 6.37 7.16 15.14
CA ASN A 86 5.46 7.83 16.07
C ASN A 86 4.12 8.09 15.38
N ILE A 87 3.05 7.78 16.07
CA ILE A 87 1.68 8.13 15.70
C ILE A 87 1.04 8.89 16.86
N ASP A 88 0.58 10.10 16.58
CA ASP A 88 -0.14 10.95 17.53
C ASP A 88 0.60 11.17 18.88
N GLY A 89 1.94 11.19 18.86
CA GLY A 89 2.80 11.38 20.01
C GLY A 89 3.25 10.07 20.69
N GLU A 90 2.68 8.93 20.37
CA GLU A 90 3.05 7.61 20.88
C GLU A 90 4.08 6.93 19.98
N GLU A 91 5.10 6.29 20.58
CA GLU A 91 6.12 5.54 19.86
C GLU A 91 5.74 4.08 19.66
N TYR A 92 5.82 3.65 18.40
CA TYR A 92 5.55 2.28 17.94
C TYR A 92 6.79 1.67 17.33
N VAL A 93 6.79 0.34 17.17
CA VAL A 93 7.87 -0.42 16.55
C VAL A 93 7.31 -1.54 15.69
N ILE A 94 7.91 -1.72 14.53
CA ILE A 94 7.80 -2.97 13.77
C ILE A 94 9.10 -3.73 14.03
N PRO A 95 9.02 -4.93 14.63
CA PRO A 95 10.22 -5.66 15.02
C PRO A 95 10.96 -6.23 13.79
N ALA A 96 12.27 -6.42 13.94
CA ALA A 96 13.09 -7.16 13.00
C ALA A 96 12.48 -8.56 12.73
N GLY A 97 12.63 -9.05 11.51
CA GLY A 97 12.04 -10.31 11.08
C GLY A 97 10.61 -10.21 10.58
N PHE A 98 9.94 -9.05 10.68
CA PHE A 98 8.63 -8.86 10.08
C PHE A 98 8.73 -8.98 8.56
N GLN A 99 7.91 -9.85 7.99
CA GLN A 99 7.82 -10.04 6.54
C GLN A 99 6.74 -9.14 5.97
N PHE A 100 7.12 -8.38 4.96
CA PHE A 100 6.30 -7.44 4.24
C PHE A 100 6.19 -7.88 2.77
N ASP A 101 5.00 -8.11 2.30
CA ASP A 101 4.73 -8.53 0.92
C ASP A 101 3.84 -7.55 0.16
N GLY A 102 3.29 -6.56 0.84
CA GLY A 102 2.29 -5.66 0.30
C GLY A 102 0.97 -6.37 -0.06
N ALA A 103 0.71 -7.55 0.53
CA ALA A 103 -0.48 -8.36 0.22
C ALA A 103 -1.78 -7.65 0.57
N SER A 104 -1.76 -6.75 1.54
CA SER A 104 -2.90 -5.92 1.91
C SER A 104 -3.33 -4.95 0.79
N ILE A 105 -2.43 -4.63 -0.15
CA ILE A 105 -2.76 -3.80 -1.32
C ILE A 105 -3.34 -4.70 -2.41
N PRO A 106 -4.57 -4.46 -2.90
CA PRO A 106 -5.19 -5.24 -3.97
C PRO A 106 -4.29 -5.38 -5.21
N LYS A 107 -4.22 -6.58 -5.79
CA LYS A 107 -3.29 -6.90 -6.89
C LYS A 107 -3.37 -5.94 -8.07
N PHE A 108 -4.58 -5.49 -8.44
CA PHE A 108 -4.76 -4.55 -9.54
C PHE A 108 -4.13 -3.17 -9.29
N LEU A 109 -4.00 -2.77 -8.02
CA LEU A 109 -3.33 -1.52 -7.66
C LEU A 109 -1.82 -1.64 -7.61
N ARG A 110 -1.28 -2.83 -7.38
CA ARG A 110 0.18 -3.04 -7.39
C ARG A 110 0.80 -2.75 -8.75
N THR A 111 0.01 -2.81 -9.81
CA THR A 111 0.44 -2.41 -11.16
C THR A 111 0.72 -0.90 -11.24
N PHE A 112 -0.05 -0.11 -10.48
CA PHE A 112 0.04 1.36 -10.50
C PHE A 112 0.78 1.92 -9.27
N PHE A 113 0.73 1.21 -8.14
CA PHE A 113 1.34 1.62 -6.89
C PHE A 113 2.30 0.55 -6.40
N SER A 114 3.61 0.80 -6.59
CA SER A 114 4.60 -0.12 -6.02
C SER A 114 4.54 -0.08 -4.49
N PRO A 115 4.33 -1.22 -3.82
CA PRO A 115 4.33 -1.28 -2.36
C PRO A 115 5.71 -0.99 -1.76
N VAL A 116 6.78 -1.10 -2.55
CA VAL A 116 8.17 -0.82 -2.12
C VAL A 116 8.62 0.58 -2.53
N GLY A 117 7.78 1.35 -3.23
CA GLY A 117 8.05 2.71 -3.66
C GLY A 117 7.40 3.75 -2.76
N VAL A 118 6.57 4.57 -3.37
CA VAL A 118 5.90 5.72 -2.74
C VAL A 118 5.03 5.34 -1.54
N LEU A 119 4.47 4.11 -1.53
CA LEU A 119 3.60 3.61 -0.47
C LEU A 119 4.32 2.77 0.59
N LEU A 120 5.64 2.66 0.54
CA LEU A 120 6.40 1.76 1.41
C LEU A 120 6.11 1.99 2.90
N ILE A 121 6.20 3.23 3.36
CA ILE A 121 6.09 3.56 4.78
C ILE A 121 4.69 3.27 5.32
N GLY A 122 3.67 3.78 4.64
CA GLY A 122 2.28 3.50 5.01
C GLY A 122 1.92 2.02 4.82
N GLY A 123 2.41 1.40 3.76
CA GLY A 123 2.20 -0.02 3.48
C GLY A 123 2.79 -0.95 4.55
N LEU A 124 3.99 -0.65 5.02
CA LEU A 124 4.65 -1.44 6.09
C LEU A 124 3.84 -1.41 7.40
N VAL A 125 3.39 -0.23 7.82
CA VAL A 125 2.52 -0.08 9.00
C VAL A 125 1.17 -0.77 8.79
N HIS A 126 0.60 -0.63 7.61
CA HIS A 126 -0.68 -1.22 7.24
C HIS A 126 -0.64 -2.75 7.23
N ASP A 127 0.39 -3.36 6.63
CA ASP A 127 0.55 -4.82 6.62
C ASP A 127 0.73 -5.37 8.04
N TYR A 128 1.46 -4.63 8.91
CA TYR A 128 1.57 -4.99 10.31
C TYR A 128 0.20 -4.95 11.01
N ALA A 129 -0.55 -3.86 10.82
CA ALA A 129 -1.89 -3.69 11.38
C ALA A 129 -2.88 -4.77 10.88
N TYR A 130 -2.81 -5.14 9.61
CA TYR A 130 -3.65 -6.20 9.03
C TYR A 130 -3.33 -7.57 9.62
N LYS A 131 -2.05 -7.88 9.80
CA LYS A 131 -1.60 -9.19 10.32
C LYS A 131 -1.91 -9.37 11.80
N TYR A 132 -1.74 -8.32 12.60
CA TYR A 132 -1.85 -8.44 14.07
C TYR A 132 -3.08 -7.74 14.66
N LYS A 133 -3.89 -7.06 13.84
CA LYS A 133 -5.07 -6.27 14.24
C LYS A 133 -4.75 -5.19 15.28
N THR A 134 -3.50 -4.78 15.36
CA THR A 134 -2.99 -3.77 16.30
C THR A 134 -1.64 -3.23 15.85
N LEU A 135 -1.12 -2.21 16.55
CA LEU A 135 0.25 -1.72 16.39
C LEU A 135 1.00 -1.91 17.72
N LEU A 136 2.24 -2.38 17.63
CA LEU A 136 3.08 -2.69 18.78
C LEU A 136 3.77 -1.42 19.28
N LYS A 137 3.64 -1.10 20.59
CA LYS A 137 4.35 0.02 21.19
C LYS A 137 5.85 -0.27 21.30
N LYS A 138 6.65 0.78 21.40
CA LYS A 138 8.12 0.72 21.47
C LYS A 138 8.67 -0.24 22.53
N ASN A 139 7.96 -0.39 23.64
CA ASN A 139 8.36 -1.31 24.72
C ASN A 139 8.21 -2.79 24.37
N LYS A 140 7.65 -3.12 23.19
CA LYS A 140 7.38 -4.48 22.70
C LYS A 140 6.48 -5.34 23.60
N LYS A 141 5.80 -4.73 24.57
CA LYS A 141 4.87 -5.39 25.50
C LYS A 141 3.43 -4.93 25.30
N ASP A 142 3.26 -3.62 25.12
CA ASP A 142 1.95 -3.01 24.95
C ASP A 142 1.62 -2.76 23.48
N THR A 143 0.34 -2.63 23.19
CA THR A 143 -0.18 -2.36 21.84
C THR A 143 -1.07 -1.12 21.85
N MET A 144 -1.44 -0.63 20.67
CA MET A 144 -2.43 0.44 20.50
C MET A 144 -3.84 0.02 20.96
N GLY A 145 -4.07 -1.27 21.17
CA GLY A 145 -5.40 -1.86 21.29
C GLY A 145 -5.87 -2.43 19.95
N GLU A 146 -7.07 -3.01 19.95
CA GLU A 146 -7.64 -3.60 18.75
C GLU A 146 -8.00 -2.53 17.72
N LEU A 147 -7.50 -2.70 16.50
CA LEU A 147 -7.80 -1.83 15.36
C LEU A 147 -8.94 -2.42 14.53
N THR A 148 -9.79 -1.54 14.03
CA THR A 148 -10.71 -1.89 12.95
C THR A 148 -9.99 -1.77 11.61
N GLN A 149 -10.45 -2.54 10.60
CA GLN A 149 -9.95 -2.40 9.23
C GLN A 149 -9.97 -0.95 8.76
N LYS A 150 -11.09 -0.24 9.00
CA LYS A 150 -11.24 1.17 8.63
C LYS A 150 -10.14 2.04 9.23
N ARG A 151 -9.82 1.84 10.52
CA ARG A 151 -8.78 2.64 11.19
C ARG A 151 -7.38 2.32 10.63
N ALA A 152 -7.09 1.06 10.35
CA ALA A 152 -5.84 0.67 9.71
C ALA A 152 -5.67 1.33 8.32
N ASP A 153 -6.74 1.35 7.51
CA ASP A 153 -6.75 1.99 6.20
C ASP A 153 -6.63 3.52 6.28
N GLU A 154 -7.23 4.16 7.29
CA GLU A 154 -7.09 5.60 7.54
C GLU A 154 -5.64 5.95 7.94
N ILE A 155 -5.02 5.15 8.80
CA ILE A 155 -3.61 5.32 9.18
C ILE A 155 -2.70 5.19 7.95
N PHE A 156 -2.91 4.18 7.10
CA PHE A 156 -2.20 4.02 5.84
C PHE A 156 -2.28 5.28 4.96
N ARG A 157 -3.48 5.77 4.73
CA ARG A 157 -3.73 6.98 3.93
C ARG A 157 -2.98 8.18 4.50
N ASP A 158 -3.15 8.43 5.79
CA ASP A 158 -2.62 9.62 6.45
C ASP A 158 -1.07 9.59 6.48
N ILE A 159 -0.47 8.43 6.77
CA ILE A 159 0.98 8.23 6.71
C ILE A 159 1.51 8.55 5.31
N ASN A 160 0.90 7.99 4.27
CA ASN A 160 1.36 8.20 2.91
C ASN A 160 1.16 9.65 2.44
N ILE A 161 0.09 10.33 2.84
CA ILE A 161 -0.08 11.76 2.57
C ILE A 161 1.04 12.58 3.23
N ILE A 162 1.39 12.27 4.48
CA ILE A 162 2.46 12.98 5.21
C ILE A 162 3.82 12.72 4.55
N VAL A 163 4.08 11.48 4.12
CA VAL A 163 5.39 11.08 3.58
C VAL A 163 5.60 11.55 2.15
N ASN A 164 4.61 11.39 1.27
CA ASN A 164 4.75 11.68 -0.15
C ASN A 164 4.01 12.94 -0.64
N GLY A 165 3.11 13.51 0.16
CA GLY A 165 2.44 14.76 -0.13
C GLY A 165 1.36 14.71 -1.23
N PHE A 166 1.09 13.54 -1.83
CA PHE A 166 0.14 13.43 -2.95
C PHE A 166 -1.24 12.96 -2.48
N TYR A 167 -2.01 13.91 -1.99
CA TYR A 167 -3.31 13.68 -1.33
C TYR A 167 -4.27 12.79 -2.12
N THR A 168 -4.51 13.11 -3.39
CA THR A 168 -5.54 12.44 -4.18
C THR A 168 -5.22 10.98 -4.47
N MET A 169 -3.95 10.68 -4.84
CA MET A 169 -3.54 9.30 -5.12
C MET A 169 -3.60 8.45 -3.86
N ASN A 170 -3.25 9.01 -2.70
CA ASN A 170 -3.35 8.31 -1.42
C ASN A 170 -4.81 8.08 -1.00
N ARG A 171 -5.74 8.96 -1.36
CA ARG A 171 -7.18 8.73 -1.17
C ARG A 171 -7.71 7.64 -2.11
N LEU A 172 -7.27 7.61 -3.36
CA LEU A 172 -7.63 6.52 -4.27
C LEU A 172 -7.12 5.17 -3.75
N ALA A 173 -5.86 5.11 -3.29
CA ALA A 173 -5.32 3.92 -2.65
C ALA A 173 -6.13 3.51 -1.40
N TYR A 174 -6.51 4.45 -0.56
CA TYR A 174 -7.38 4.21 0.59
C TYR A 174 -8.73 3.60 0.19
N TRP A 175 -9.44 4.18 -0.77
CA TRP A 175 -10.73 3.66 -1.21
C TRP A 175 -10.61 2.25 -1.81
N SER A 176 -9.52 1.98 -2.49
CA SER A 176 -9.24 0.66 -3.02
C SER A 176 -9.01 -0.38 -1.93
N LEU A 177 -8.35 0.00 -0.83
CA LEU A 177 -8.23 -0.85 0.35
C LEU A 177 -9.59 -1.08 1.03
N ARG A 178 -10.45 -0.05 1.10
CA ARG A 178 -11.80 -0.21 1.65
C ARG A 178 -12.66 -1.22 0.87
N ILE A 179 -12.50 -1.26 -0.45
CA ILE A 179 -13.23 -2.17 -1.33
C ILE A 179 -12.59 -3.56 -1.36
N GLY A 180 -11.25 -3.63 -1.51
CA GLY A 180 -10.52 -4.89 -1.74
C GLY A 180 -9.84 -5.48 -0.51
N GLY A 181 -9.65 -4.72 0.55
CA GLY A 181 -8.92 -5.15 1.75
C GLY A 181 -9.72 -6.07 2.68
N PHE A 182 -11.03 -6.21 2.48
CA PHE A 182 -11.88 -7.06 3.33
C PHE A 182 -11.41 -8.51 3.39
N VAL A 183 -11.00 -9.08 2.26
CA VAL A 183 -10.49 -10.45 2.19
C VAL A 183 -9.20 -10.60 2.98
N ALA A 184 -8.26 -9.67 2.82
CA ALA A 184 -6.98 -9.68 3.53
C ALA A 184 -7.12 -9.40 5.04
N TRP A 185 -8.15 -8.66 5.43
CA TRP A 185 -8.43 -8.38 6.85
C TRP A 185 -9.00 -9.59 7.58
N ASN A 186 -9.86 -10.38 6.92
CA ASN A 186 -10.56 -11.51 7.55
C ASN A 186 -9.88 -12.86 7.33
N GLY A 187 -8.81 -12.92 6.52
CA GLY A 187 -7.96 -14.10 6.33
C GLY A 187 -6.86 -14.14 7.35
#